data_80fb033303704adeac0d0b63b5676bcc
#
_entry.id   80fb033303704adeac0d0b63b5676bcc
#
_cell.length_a   1.000
_cell.length_b   1.000
_cell.length_c   1.000
_cell.angle_alpha   90.00
_cell.angle_beta   90.00
_cell.angle_gamma   90.00
#
_symmetry.space_group_name_H-M   'P 1'
#
loop_
_entity.id
_entity.type
_entity.pdbx_description
1 polymer ?
#
loop_
_entity_poly.entity_id
_entity_poly.type
_entity_poly.pdbx_seq_one_letter_code
_entity_poly.pdbx_strand_id
1 'polypeptide(L)'
;MHNRPEFPKRAVVTAGMPYGNKGLHFGHIAGVFVPADVYARFLRDRIGAGNVLFVSGTDCFGSPINEGYRKLVEAGDFDGTIADYVQMNHDAQKAALDAYDISLDIFEGSGIGLSGVKQQEMTDAFITRLYDNGWLEKLSTPQFYDAQAGTFLNGRQVIGRCPVQGCKSEKAYADECDLGHQYDPVDLIAPKSAITGQTPEMREVSNWYFELPRFHDLIAAHIEQVAGMCGTRRVLVDEVESFLAPPIIYIQEKFADDFSAIEAELPPHSVLPAEKGKSSFGVEFASIAERERAVEVMHAHGLRFRTGKTLVPFRLTGNIEWGVKAPDLDGTLPDATVWCWPESLWAPIAFSQAALEESGRDATDWRAWWCSDDARVYQFIGQDNIYFYGVAQTALWQGTQTGHEPHVDGTGDELRQTTLVPNYHILFMGKKASSSGAIKPPMAAELLDHYTPEQLRAHWISLGLGVKPASFSPKVLDPNANEKAPDPVLKESALLANIFNRI
;
A
#
# COMPACT_ATOMS: atom_id res chain seq x y z
N MET A 1 -25.65 25.16 -18.54
CA MET A 1 -25.36 23.99 -19.41
C MET A 1 -24.49 23.07 -18.59
N HIS A 2 -24.91 21.84 -18.29
CA HIS A 2 -24.03 20.87 -17.70
C HIS A 2 -23.00 20.47 -18.76
N ASN A 3 -21.75 20.87 -18.58
CA ASN A 3 -20.68 20.40 -19.44
C ASN A 3 -20.67 18.88 -19.38
N ARG A 4 -20.69 18.23 -20.56
CA ARG A 4 -20.49 16.78 -20.61
C ARG A 4 -19.10 16.48 -20.09
N PRO A 5 -18.88 15.37 -19.33
CA PRO A 5 -17.56 14.97 -18.92
C PRO A 5 -16.66 14.83 -20.17
N GLU A 6 -15.49 15.44 -20.12
CA GLU A 6 -14.45 15.23 -21.12
C GLU A 6 -13.72 13.91 -20.76
N PHE A 7 -13.60 13.02 -21.73
CA PHE A 7 -12.86 11.78 -21.58
C PHE A 7 -11.46 11.94 -22.18
N PRO A 8 -10.43 11.29 -21.59
CA PRO A 8 -9.12 11.26 -22.21
C PRO A 8 -9.16 10.48 -23.53
N LYS A 9 -8.17 10.68 -24.40
CA LYS A 9 -8.02 9.89 -25.62
C LYS A 9 -7.54 8.47 -25.31
N ARG A 10 -6.75 8.30 -24.24
CA ARG A 10 -6.26 7.01 -23.73
C ARG A 10 -6.43 6.94 -22.23
N ALA A 11 -6.61 5.76 -21.71
CA ALA A 11 -6.69 5.53 -20.27
C ALA A 11 -5.93 4.26 -19.86
N VAL A 12 -5.19 4.35 -18.77
CA VAL A 12 -4.73 3.19 -18.02
C VAL A 12 -5.59 3.07 -16.77
N VAL A 13 -6.13 1.89 -16.52
CA VAL A 13 -6.77 1.54 -15.25
C VAL A 13 -5.88 0.51 -14.58
N THR A 14 -5.54 0.75 -13.32
CA THR A 14 -4.79 -0.23 -12.52
C THR A 14 -5.59 -0.68 -11.31
N ALA A 15 -5.42 -1.92 -10.90
CA ALA A 15 -5.90 -2.46 -9.64
C ALA A 15 -4.71 -2.75 -8.74
N GLY A 16 -4.80 -2.39 -7.45
CA GLY A 16 -3.72 -2.61 -6.50
C GLY A 16 -3.30 -4.09 -6.45
N MET A 17 -2.00 -4.31 -6.46
CA MET A 17 -1.38 -5.64 -6.56
C MET A 17 -1.57 -6.44 -5.27
N PRO A 18 -2.06 -7.68 -5.34
CA PRO A 18 -2.07 -8.57 -4.19
C PRO A 18 -0.71 -9.25 -4.00
N TYR A 19 -0.30 -9.49 -2.75
CA TYR A 19 0.91 -10.26 -2.46
C TYR A 19 0.81 -11.71 -2.94
N GLY A 20 1.92 -12.23 -3.50
CA GLY A 20 2.08 -13.59 -3.99
C GLY A 20 2.24 -14.65 -2.88
N ASN A 21 1.58 -14.47 -1.75
CA ASN A 21 1.67 -15.39 -0.60
C ASN A 21 0.37 -16.15 -0.31
N LYS A 22 -0.69 -15.90 -1.06
CA LYS A 22 -2.01 -16.55 -0.92
C LYS A 22 -2.93 -16.18 -2.06
N GLY A 23 -4.02 -16.93 -2.22
CA GLY A 23 -5.13 -16.58 -3.10
C GLY A 23 -5.87 -15.31 -2.66
N LEU A 24 -6.83 -14.86 -3.48
CA LEU A 24 -7.60 -13.66 -3.21
C LEU A 24 -8.77 -13.95 -2.25
N HIS A 25 -8.91 -13.12 -1.24
CA HIS A 25 -10.13 -13.08 -0.44
C HIS A 25 -11.11 -12.03 -1.00
N PHE A 26 -12.36 -12.07 -0.52
CA PHE A 26 -13.43 -11.19 -1.00
C PHE A 26 -13.04 -9.69 -0.99
N GLY A 27 -12.24 -9.24 -0.03
CA GLY A 27 -11.84 -7.83 0.09
C GLY A 27 -11.01 -7.32 -1.08
N HIS A 28 -10.13 -8.17 -1.68
CA HIS A 28 -9.39 -7.81 -2.88
C HIS A 28 -10.34 -7.63 -4.07
N ILE A 29 -11.22 -8.61 -4.29
CA ILE A 29 -12.15 -8.60 -5.42
C ILE A 29 -13.15 -7.44 -5.29
N ALA A 30 -13.83 -7.34 -4.14
CA ALA A 30 -14.87 -6.35 -3.89
C ALA A 30 -14.33 -4.92 -3.76
N GLY A 31 -13.18 -4.78 -3.08
CA GLY A 31 -12.61 -3.47 -2.75
C GLY A 31 -11.82 -2.83 -3.88
N VAL A 32 -11.21 -3.62 -4.75
CA VAL A 32 -10.28 -3.13 -5.77
C VAL A 32 -10.63 -3.60 -7.18
N PHE A 33 -10.66 -4.92 -7.43
CA PHE A 33 -10.77 -5.44 -8.81
C PHE A 33 -12.13 -5.18 -9.46
N VAL A 34 -13.23 -5.42 -8.76
CA VAL A 34 -14.58 -5.17 -9.32
C VAL A 34 -14.82 -3.70 -9.63
N PRO A 35 -14.52 -2.73 -8.74
CA PRO A 35 -14.63 -1.32 -9.09
C PRO A 35 -13.75 -0.89 -10.26
N ALA A 36 -12.52 -1.39 -10.34
CA ALA A 36 -11.59 -1.10 -11.44
C ALA A 36 -12.11 -1.67 -12.76
N ASP A 37 -12.59 -2.92 -12.77
CA ASP A 37 -13.14 -3.57 -13.95
C ASP A 37 -14.40 -2.85 -14.49
N VAL A 38 -15.32 -2.49 -13.61
CA VAL A 38 -16.51 -1.74 -14.00
C VAL A 38 -16.11 -0.41 -14.65
N TYR A 39 -15.11 0.26 -14.11
CA TYR A 39 -14.63 1.52 -14.66
C TYR A 39 -13.88 1.33 -15.98
N ALA A 40 -13.06 0.29 -16.11
CA ALA A 40 -12.36 -0.04 -17.34
C ALA A 40 -13.35 -0.37 -18.48
N ARG A 41 -14.38 -1.18 -18.19
CA ARG A 41 -15.48 -1.47 -19.15
C ARG A 41 -16.23 -0.20 -19.55
N PHE A 42 -16.54 0.67 -18.59
CA PHE A 42 -17.17 1.96 -18.87
C PHE A 42 -16.30 2.83 -19.79
N LEU A 43 -15.00 2.92 -19.55
CA LEU A 43 -14.10 3.68 -20.41
C LEU A 43 -13.98 3.05 -21.81
N ARG A 44 -13.87 1.72 -21.92
CA ARG A 44 -13.85 1.02 -23.22
C ARG A 44 -15.09 1.33 -24.07
N ASP A 45 -16.25 1.46 -23.43
CA ASP A 45 -17.48 1.87 -24.10
C ASP A 45 -17.44 3.35 -24.57
N ARG A 46 -16.78 4.24 -23.82
CA ARG A 46 -16.74 5.70 -24.10
C ARG A 46 -15.67 6.10 -25.10
N ILE A 47 -14.48 5.53 -25.00
CA ILE A 47 -13.33 5.95 -25.81
C ILE A 47 -12.80 4.84 -26.73
N GLY A 48 -13.42 3.67 -26.73
CA GLY A 48 -13.02 2.51 -27.53
C GLY A 48 -12.05 1.59 -26.80
N ALA A 49 -12.22 0.28 -26.98
CA ALA A 49 -11.44 -0.74 -26.26
C ALA A 49 -9.92 -0.62 -26.48
N GLY A 50 -9.47 -0.31 -27.69
CA GLY A 50 -8.05 -0.16 -28.01
C GLY A 50 -7.37 1.06 -27.38
N ASN A 51 -8.16 1.94 -26.75
CA ASN A 51 -7.67 3.14 -26.05
C ASN A 51 -7.71 3.00 -24.51
N VAL A 52 -7.96 1.81 -23.99
CA VAL A 52 -7.96 1.52 -22.56
C VAL A 52 -7.06 0.32 -22.29
N LEU A 53 -6.09 0.48 -21.39
CA LEU A 53 -5.32 -0.60 -20.81
C LEU A 53 -5.82 -0.83 -19.38
N PHE A 54 -6.22 -2.05 -19.06
CA PHE A 54 -6.55 -2.46 -17.69
C PHE A 54 -5.52 -3.47 -17.22
N VAL A 55 -4.61 -3.05 -16.36
CA VAL A 55 -3.44 -3.82 -15.95
C VAL A 55 -3.37 -4.01 -14.44
N SER A 56 -2.90 -5.18 -14.02
CA SER A 56 -2.53 -5.50 -12.65
C SER A 56 -1.63 -6.72 -12.65
N GLY A 57 -1.15 -7.10 -11.48
CA GLY A 57 -0.31 -8.29 -11.32
C GLY A 57 -0.12 -8.67 -9.87
N THR A 58 0.51 -9.82 -9.65
CA THR A 58 0.93 -10.29 -8.34
C THR A 58 2.15 -9.50 -7.87
N ASP A 59 2.11 -8.96 -6.66
CA ASP A 59 3.30 -8.48 -5.96
C ASP A 59 4.13 -9.71 -5.55
N CYS A 60 5.27 -9.89 -6.22
CA CYS A 60 6.08 -11.12 -6.10
C CYS A 60 7.09 -11.07 -4.96
N PHE A 61 7.24 -9.94 -4.27
CA PHE A 61 8.32 -9.70 -3.34
C PHE A 61 7.82 -9.24 -1.96
N GLY A 62 8.68 -9.32 -0.95
CA GLY A 62 8.38 -8.82 0.38
C GLY A 62 8.37 -9.88 1.48
N SER A 63 8.47 -9.42 2.72
CA SER A 63 8.55 -10.27 3.91
C SER A 63 7.34 -11.21 4.13
N PRO A 64 6.09 -10.84 3.75
CA PRO A 64 4.96 -11.77 3.87
C PRO A 64 5.10 -13.01 2.98
N ILE A 65 5.77 -12.89 1.83
CA ILE A 65 6.02 -14.00 0.91
C ILE A 65 7.07 -14.93 1.51
N ASN A 66 8.22 -14.38 1.93
CA ASN A 66 9.28 -15.14 2.56
C ASN A 66 8.76 -15.93 3.78
N GLU A 67 7.96 -15.29 4.62
CA GLU A 67 7.40 -15.93 5.81
C GLU A 67 6.35 -16.99 5.47
N GLY A 68 5.50 -16.75 4.45
CA GLY A 68 4.53 -17.72 3.96
C GLY A 68 5.21 -18.96 3.38
N TYR A 69 6.21 -18.76 2.54
CA TYR A 69 7.04 -19.83 1.96
C TYR A 69 7.75 -20.66 3.04
N ARG A 70 8.48 -20.00 3.95
CA ARG A 70 9.20 -20.63 5.04
C ARG A 70 8.30 -21.57 5.86
N LYS A 71 7.09 -21.09 6.24
CA LYS A 71 6.13 -21.88 7.03
C LYS A 71 5.67 -23.15 6.33
N LEU A 72 5.40 -23.08 5.03
CA LEU A 72 4.96 -24.25 4.28
C LEU A 72 6.09 -25.28 4.11
N VAL A 73 7.32 -24.82 3.85
CA VAL A 73 8.49 -25.69 3.75
C VAL A 73 8.79 -26.37 5.10
N GLU A 74 8.76 -25.62 6.22
CA GLU A 74 8.97 -26.17 7.57
C GLU A 74 7.88 -27.17 7.99
N ALA A 75 6.64 -26.97 7.53
CA ALA A 75 5.55 -27.91 7.77
C ALA A 75 5.64 -29.19 6.90
N GLY A 76 6.49 -29.17 5.87
CA GLY A 76 6.56 -30.24 4.86
C GLY A 76 5.41 -30.24 3.87
N ASP A 77 4.67 -29.11 3.77
CA ASP A 77 3.52 -28.97 2.89
C ASP A 77 3.92 -28.42 1.49
N PHE A 78 5.18 -28.04 1.31
CA PHE A 78 5.71 -27.52 0.05
C PHE A 78 7.20 -27.84 -0.10
N ASP A 79 7.62 -28.33 -1.29
CA ASP A 79 8.97 -28.75 -1.62
C ASP A 79 9.61 -27.98 -2.80
N GLY A 80 8.87 -27.00 -3.37
CA GLY A 80 9.37 -26.14 -4.44
C GLY A 80 10.22 -24.98 -3.94
N THR A 81 10.71 -24.19 -4.88
CA THR A 81 11.42 -22.93 -4.61
C THR A 81 10.45 -21.81 -4.20
N ILE A 82 10.99 -20.68 -3.71
CA ILE A 82 10.16 -19.49 -3.43
C ILE A 82 9.51 -18.94 -4.71
N ALA A 83 10.15 -19.08 -5.87
CA ALA A 83 9.56 -18.72 -7.16
C ALA A 83 8.36 -19.62 -7.49
N ASP A 84 8.46 -20.92 -7.27
CA ASP A 84 7.34 -21.86 -7.45
C ASP A 84 6.18 -21.57 -6.49
N TYR A 85 6.49 -21.16 -5.26
CA TYR A 85 5.49 -20.75 -4.28
C TYR A 85 4.73 -19.49 -4.74
N VAL A 86 5.44 -18.49 -5.24
CA VAL A 86 4.84 -17.27 -5.78
C VAL A 86 4.00 -17.58 -7.02
N GLN A 87 4.52 -18.43 -7.93
CA GLN A 87 3.79 -18.86 -9.13
C GLN A 87 2.48 -19.58 -8.77
N MET A 88 2.53 -20.51 -7.82
CA MET A 88 1.33 -21.22 -7.34
C MET A 88 0.24 -20.25 -6.84
N ASN A 89 0.65 -19.25 -6.06
CA ASN A 89 -0.29 -18.24 -5.56
C ASN A 89 -0.79 -17.31 -6.66
N HIS A 90 0.09 -16.92 -7.60
CA HIS A 90 -0.30 -16.16 -8.80
C HIS A 90 -1.36 -16.89 -9.60
N ASP A 91 -1.18 -18.17 -9.88
CA ASP A 91 -2.15 -18.97 -10.65
C ASP A 91 -3.50 -19.03 -9.95
N ALA A 92 -3.51 -19.19 -8.62
CA ALA A 92 -4.73 -19.14 -7.81
C ALA A 92 -5.42 -17.76 -7.83
N GLN A 93 -4.62 -16.68 -7.83
CA GLN A 93 -5.14 -15.31 -7.95
C GLN A 93 -5.75 -15.08 -9.32
N LYS A 94 -5.06 -15.48 -10.39
CA LYS A 94 -5.53 -15.37 -11.77
C LYS A 94 -6.84 -16.15 -11.96
N ALA A 95 -6.90 -17.38 -11.50
CA ALA A 95 -8.10 -18.21 -11.57
C ALA A 95 -9.30 -17.56 -10.86
N ALA A 96 -9.07 -16.91 -9.71
CA ALA A 96 -10.12 -16.19 -9.01
C ALA A 96 -10.59 -14.95 -9.80
N LEU A 97 -9.67 -14.19 -10.42
CA LEU A 97 -10.04 -13.04 -11.26
C LEU A 97 -10.84 -13.46 -12.49
N ASP A 98 -10.43 -14.53 -13.15
CA ASP A 98 -11.13 -15.10 -14.31
C ASP A 98 -12.55 -15.56 -13.91
N ALA A 99 -12.71 -16.20 -12.74
CA ALA A 99 -14.01 -16.67 -12.24
C ALA A 99 -14.98 -15.52 -11.90
N TYR A 100 -14.45 -14.33 -11.62
CA TYR A 100 -15.24 -13.10 -11.41
C TYR A 100 -15.40 -12.26 -12.68
N ASP A 101 -14.99 -12.74 -13.84
CA ASP A 101 -15.05 -12.02 -15.12
C ASP A 101 -14.37 -10.64 -15.05
N ILE A 102 -13.18 -10.56 -14.45
CA ILE A 102 -12.36 -9.35 -14.40
C ILE A 102 -11.60 -9.22 -15.72
N SER A 103 -11.86 -8.18 -16.49
CA SER A 103 -11.42 -8.01 -17.88
C SER A 103 -10.04 -7.35 -18.02
N LEU A 104 -9.04 -7.82 -17.27
CA LEU A 104 -7.66 -7.35 -17.38
C LEU A 104 -7.07 -7.63 -18.77
N ASP A 105 -6.31 -6.68 -19.31
CA ASP A 105 -5.50 -6.90 -20.52
C ASP A 105 -4.24 -7.72 -20.19
N ILE A 106 -3.72 -7.60 -18.97
CA ILE A 106 -2.65 -8.44 -18.43
C ILE A 106 -2.80 -8.63 -16.92
N PHE A 107 -2.52 -9.84 -16.45
CA PHE A 107 -2.30 -10.18 -15.05
C PHE A 107 -1.09 -11.13 -14.97
N GLU A 108 0.08 -10.56 -14.76
CA GLU A 108 1.34 -11.26 -14.50
C GLU A 108 1.83 -10.95 -13.08
N GLY A 109 3.11 -10.68 -12.89
CA GLY A 109 3.64 -10.31 -11.57
C GLY A 109 4.89 -9.45 -11.69
N SER A 110 5.24 -8.75 -10.62
CA SER A 110 6.46 -7.94 -10.57
C SER A 110 7.76 -8.77 -10.71
N GLY A 111 7.67 -10.11 -10.59
CA GLY A 111 8.77 -11.07 -10.82
C GLY A 111 8.39 -12.24 -11.73
N ILE A 112 7.29 -12.16 -12.49
CA ILE A 112 6.76 -13.23 -13.32
C ILE A 112 6.62 -12.74 -14.77
N GLY A 113 6.95 -13.61 -15.72
CA GLY A 113 6.71 -13.40 -17.13
C GLY A 113 7.46 -12.22 -17.73
N LEU A 114 6.90 -11.65 -18.79
CA LEU A 114 7.44 -10.48 -19.46
C LEU A 114 7.42 -9.25 -18.53
N SER A 115 6.37 -9.12 -17.74
CA SER A 115 6.25 -8.03 -16.74
C SER A 115 7.39 -8.02 -15.75
N GLY A 116 7.87 -9.17 -15.30
CA GLY A 116 9.04 -9.26 -14.39
C GLY A 116 10.33 -8.75 -15.04
N VAL A 117 10.53 -9.02 -16.32
CA VAL A 117 11.68 -8.48 -17.08
C VAL A 117 11.56 -6.96 -17.19
N LYS A 118 10.39 -6.44 -17.60
CA LYS A 118 10.14 -4.99 -17.70
C LYS A 118 10.24 -4.30 -16.35
N GLN A 119 9.87 -4.98 -15.27
CA GLN A 119 9.99 -4.45 -13.91
C GLN A 119 11.46 -4.23 -13.50
N GLN A 120 12.37 -5.15 -13.83
CA GLN A 120 13.80 -4.96 -13.57
C GLN A 120 14.33 -3.79 -14.39
N GLU A 121 14.03 -3.72 -15.70
CA GLU A 121 14.45 -2.62 -16.57
C GLU A 121 13.95 -1.25 -16.07
N MET A 122 12.68 -1.20 -15.65
CA MET A 122 12.06 0.02 -15.13
C MET A 122 12.68 0.43 -13.79
N THR A 123 12.95 -0.54 -12.92
CA THR A 123 13.59 -0.30 -11.61
C THR A 123 14.97 0.29 -11.76
N ASP A 124 15.79 -0.26 -12.65
CA ASP A 124 17.13 0.24 -12.93
C ASP A 124 17.07 1.69 -13.44
N ALA A 125 16.17 1.95 -14.40
CA ALA A 125 16.01 3.29 -14.96
C ALA A 125 15.49 4.31 -13.93
N PHE A 126 14.53 3.91 -13.09
CA PHE A 126 13.91 4.77 -12.07
C PHE A 126 14.90 5.17 -10.98
N ILE A 127 15.54 4.19 -10.37
CA ILE A 127 16.46 4.43 -9.24
C ILE A 127 17.70 5.19 -9.72
N THR A 128 18.26 4.83 -10.88
CA THR A 128 19.39 5.58 -11.47
C THR A 128 19.00 7.03 -11.73
N ARG A 129 17.79 7.28 -12.27
CA ARG A 129 17.31 8.64 -12.53
C ARG A 129 17.18 9.46 -11.24
N LEU A 130 16.64 8.88 -10.17
CA LEU A 130 16.53 9.56 -8.87
C LEU A 130 17.92 9.87 -8.29
N TYR A 131 18.88 8.96 -8.46
CA TYR A 131 20.26 9.16 -8.03
C TYR A 131 20.95 10.28 -8.82
N ASP A 132 20.86 10.26 -10.14
CA ASP A 132 21.45 11.27 -11.02
C ASP A 132 20.88 12.67 -10.76
N ASN A 133 19.60 12.75 -10.38
CA ASN A 133 18.95 14.00 -10.00
C ASN A 133 19.31 14.47 -8.57
N GLY A 134 20.08 13.69 -7.78
CA GLY A 134 20.52 14.06 -6.44
C GLY A 134 19.43 13.98 -5.37
N TRP A 135 18.45 13.09 -5.56
CA TRP A 135 17.34 12.89 -4.61
C TRP A 135 17.54 11.70 -3.68
N LEU A 136 18.65 10.98 -3.80
CA LEU A 136 18.94 9.82 -2.96
C LEU A 136 20.03 10.11 -1.95
N GLU A 137 19.78 9.73 -0.70
CA GLU A 137 20.74 9.77 0.39
C GLU A 137 21.01 8.35 0.91
N LYS A 138 22.25 8.08 1.29
CA LYS A 138 22.61 6.83 1.94
C LYS A 138 22.55 7.00 3.44
N LEU A 139 21.61 6.29 4.08
CA LEU A 139 21.45 6.30 5.53
C LEU A 139 21.76 4.92 6.09
N SER A 140 22.47 4.90 7.23
CA SER A 140 22.69 3.70 8.05
C SER A 140 21.70 3.70 9.20
N THR A 141 21.00 2.57 9.34
CA THR A 141 20.03 2.36 10.40
C THR A 141 20.28 1.03 11.11
N PRO A 142 20.06 0.93 12.43
CA PRO A 142 20.16 -0.33 13.15
C PRO A 142 19.07 -1.31 12.70
N GLN A 143 19.45 -2.55 12.40
CA GLN A 143 18.54 -3.63 12.04
C GLN A 143 18.89 -4.91 12.79
N PHE A 144 17.90 -5.71 13.14
CA PHE A 144 18.11 -7.01 13.75
C PHE A 144 18.82 -7.98 12.80
N TYR A 145 19.81 -8.69 13.31
CA TYR A 145 20.60 -9.70 12.60
C TYR A 145 20.63 -11.00 13.40
N ASP A 146 20.30 -12.11 12.76
CA ASP A 146 20.44 -13.45 13.32
C ASP A 146 21.80 -14.00 12.94
N ALA A 147 22.71 -14.05 13.90
CA ALA A 147 24.08 -14.55 13.67
C ALA A 147 24.13 -16.04 13.38
N GLN A 148 23.16 -16.84 13.85
CA GLN A 148 23.09 -18.27 13.58
C GLN A 148 22.55 -18.55 12.18
N ALA A 149 21.53 -17.81 11.75
CA ALA A 149 20.98 -17.92 10.39
C ALA A 149 21.83 -17.16 9.36
N GLY A 150 22.73 -16.25 9.80
CA GLY A 150 23.56 -15.44 8.92
C GLY A 150 22.78 -14.38 8.12
N THR A 151 21.62 -13.94 8.60
CA THR A 151 20.74 -13.04 7.86
C THR A 151 20.16 -11.91 8.70
N PHE A 152 19.84 -10.79 8.04
CA PHE A 152 19.06 -9.72 8.64
C PHE A 152 17.59 -10.14 8.77
N LEU A 153 16.98 -9.72 9.86
CA LEU A 153 15.59 -10.05 10.18
C LEU A 153 14.67 -8.86 9.83
N ASN A 154 13.61 -9.16 9.12
CA ASN A 154 12.56 -8.18 8.79
C ASN A 154 11.44 -8.24 9.84
N GLY A 155 10.67 -7.17 9.96
CA GLY A 155 9.60 -6.94 10.91
C GLY A 155 9.05 -8.17 11.65
N ARG A 156 8.32 -9.05 10.96
CA ARG A 156 7.68 -10.24 11.55
C ARG A 156 8.61 -11.42 11.84
N GLN A 157 9.85 -11.35 11.39
CA GLN A 157 10.89 -12.34 11.73
C GLN A 157 11.54 -12.08 13.10
N VAL A 158 11.18 -10.98 13.76
CA VAL A 158 11.57 -10.71 15.15
C VAL A 158 10.31 -10.71 16.01
N ILE A 159 10.33 -11.46 17.09
CA ILE A 159 9.22 -11.57 18.03
C ILE A 159 9.72 -11.18 19.41
N GLY A 160 9.00 -10.31 20.08
CA GLY A 160 9.32 -9.84 21.42
C GLY A 160 8.08 -9.37 22.17
N ARG A 161 8.28 -8.55 23.18
CA ARG A 161 7.21 -7.88 23.93
C ARG A 161 7.16 -6.41 23.59
N CYS A 162 5.94 -5.87 23.48
CA CYS A 162 5.72 -4.48 23.23
C CYS A 162 6.34 -3.60 24.33
N PRO A 163 7.13 -2.57 23.99
CA PRO A 163 7.73 -1.66 24.97
C PRO A 163 6.70 -0.71 25.60
N VAL A 164 5.54 -0.53 24.98
CA VAL A 164 4.50 0.37 25.49
C VAL A 164 3.97 -0.15 26.83
N GLN A 165 4.17 0.61 27.87
CA GLN A 165 3.80 0.24 29.24
C GLN A 165 2.30 -0.07 29.37
N GLY A 166 1.96 -1.23 29.95
CA GLY A 166 0.59 -1.71 30.12
C GLY A 166 -0.06 -2.22 28.83
N CYS A 167 0.71 -2.40 27.78
CA CYS A 167 0.26 -3.13 26.59
C CYS A 167 -0.04 -4.58 26.98
N LYS A 168 -1.19 -5.10 26.50
CA LYS A 168 -1.60 -6.49 26.72
C LYS A 168 -1.35 -7.38 25.49
N SER A 169 -0.55 -6.90 24.53
CA SER A 169 -0.14 -7.66 23.37
C SER A 169 0.68 -8.88 23.79
N GLU A 170 0.33 -10.04 23.29
CA GLU A 170 1.09 -11.27 23.45
C GLU A 170 2.19 -11.42 22.40
N LYS A 171 2.09 -10.65 21.30
CA LYS A 171 3.06 -10.64 20.20
C LYS A 171 3.39 -9.21 19.80
N ALA A 172 4.65 -8.89 19.90
CA ALA A 172 5.24 -7.70 19.33
C ALA A 172 6.31 -8.10 18.33
N TYR A 173 6.40 -7.35 17.24
CA TYR A 173 7.35 -7.55 16.16
C TYR A 173 8.44 -6.48 16.23
N ALA A 174 9.29 -6.38 15.21
CA ALA A 174 10.41 -5.43 15.25
C ALA A 174 9.96 -3.98 15.49
N ASP A 175 8.87 -3.54 14.89
CA ASP A 175 8.43 -2.15 14.82
C ASP A 175 6.96 -1.92 15.21
N GLU A 176 6.20 -3.00 15.42
CA GLU A 176 4.79 -2.91 15.82
C GLU A 176 4.33 -4.12 16.65
N CYS A 177 3.31 -3.96 17.46
CA CYS A 177 2.64 -5.09 18.11
C CYS A 177 1.28 -5.42 17.45
N ASP A 178 0.71 -6.58 17.77
CA ASP A 178 -0.58 -7.03 17.25
C ASP A 178 -1.78 -6.14 17.66
N LEU A 179 -1.59 -5.25 18.63
CA LEU A 179 -2.56 -4.21 19.00
C LEU A 179 -2.31 -2.86 18.31
N GLY A 180 -1.34 -2.79 17.39
CA GLY A 180 -1.07 -1.61 16.57
C GLY A 180 -0.24 -0.51 17.25
N HIS A 181 0.47 -0.79 18.35
CA HIS A 181 1.47 0.14 18.86
C HIS A 181 2.71 0.08 18.00
N GLN A 182 3.16 1.23 17.53
CA GLN A 182 4.41 1.39 16.80
C GLN A 182 5.51 1.87 17.76
N TYR A 183 6.73 1.44 17.54
CA TYR A 183 7.93 1.75 18.35
C TYR A 183 9.18 1.54 17.52
N ASP A 184 10.31 2.09 17.98
CA ASP A 184 11.60 1.84 17.35
C ASP A 184 12.02 0.36 17.58
N PRO A 185 12.59 -0.34 16.59
CA PRO A 185 13.10 -1.70 16.77
C PRO A 185 14.01 -1.91 17.98
N VAL A 186 14.80 -0.91 18.33
CA VAL A 186 15.71 -0.99 19.50
C VAL A 186 14.98 -1.07 20.85
N ASP A 187 13.72 -0.62 20.89
CA ASP A 187 12.90 -0.61 22.10
C ASP A 187 12.19 -1.96 22.35
N LEU A 188 12.18 -2.87 21.38
CA LEU A 188 11.51 -4.15 21.51
C LEU A 188 12.08 -4.96 22.67
N ILE A 189 11.22 -5.36 23.61
CA ILE A 189 11.63 -6.06 24.83
C ILE A 189 11.85 -7.53 24.55
N ALA A 190 13.03 -8.05 24.91
CA ALA A 190 13.42 -9.45 24.76
C ALA A 190 13.21 -10.01 23.34
N PRO A 191 13.80 -9.38 22.32
CA PRO A 191 13.66 -9.81 20.93
C PRO A 191 14.20 -11.22 20.72
N LYS A 192 13.51 -12.01 19.91
CA LYS A 192 13.92 -13.33 19.45
C LYS A 192 13.73 -13.46 17.96
N SER A 193 14.67 -14.10 17.29
CA SER A 193 14.52 -14.49 15.90
C SER A 193 13.41 -15.54 15.77
N ALA A 194 12.47 -15.30 14.85
CA ALA A 194 11.46 -16.30 14.50
C ALA A 194 12.05 -17.47 13.69
N ILE A 195 13.27 -17.31 13.19
CA ILE A 195 13.98 -18.33 12.39
C ILE A 195 14.68 -19.34 13.32
N THR A 196 15.50 -18.84 14.25
CA THR A 196 16.35 -19.71 15.08
C THR A 196 15.95 -19.75 16.56
N GLY A 197 15.06 -18.84 16.99
CA GLY A 197 14.70 -18.67 18.41
C GLY A 197 15.77 -17.96 19.25
N GLN A 198 16.93 -17.63 18.67
CA GLN A 198 18.01 -16.93 19.35
C GLN A 198 17.74 -15.45 19.53
N THR A 199 18.43 -14.80 20.46
CA THR A 199 18.40 -13.34 20.59
C THR A 199 19.20 -12.74 19.44
N PRO A 200 18.58 -11.91 18.57
CA PRO A 200 19.30 -11.30 17.46
C PRO A 200 20.20 -10.17 17.95
N GLU A 201 21.22 -9.86 17.16
CA GLU A 201 22.09 -8.70 17.35
C GLU A 201 21.52 -7.48 16.60
N MET A 202 21.86 -6.28 17.06
CA MET A 202 21.64 -5.07 16.27
C MET A 202 22.89 -4.77 15.44
N ARG A 203 22.73 -4.60 14.13
CA ARG A 203 23.82 -4.24 13.21
C ARG A 203 23.40 -3.07 12.34
N GLU A 204 24.33 -2.15 12.09
CA GLU A 204 24.12 -1.05 11.16
C GLU A 204 24.03 -1.56 9.73
N VAL A 205 23.01 -1.11 9.02
CA VAL A 205 22.78 -1.43 7.61
C VAL A 205 22.57 -0.16 6.83
N SER A 206 23.37 0.03 5.80
CA SER A 206 23.23 1.16 4.88
C SER A 206 22.25 0.81 3.77
N ASN A 207 21.37 1.75 3.47
CA ASN A 207 20.41 1.67 2.36
C ASN A 207 20.29 3.03 1.67
N TRP A 208 19.79 3.02 0.44
CA TRP A 208 19.38 4.22 -0.25
C TRP A 208 17.98 4.65 0.16
N TYR A 209 17.84 5.92 0.47
CA TYR A 209 16.58 6.58 0.82
C TYR A 209 16.33 7.73 -0.13
N PHE A 210 15.10 7.86 -0.58
CA PHE A 210 14.61 9.02 -1.30
C PHE A 210 14.27 10.14 -0.33
N GLU A 211 14.76 11.36 -0.57
CA GLU A 211 14.59 12.52 0.30
C GLU A 211 13.15 13.08 0.23
N LEU A 212 12.16 12.25 0.51
CA LEU A 212 10.74 12.56 0.44
C LEU A 212 10.35 13.90 1.10
N PRO A 213 10.90 14.29 2.26
CA PRO A 213 10.58 15.58 2.89
C PRO A 213 10.86 16.81 2.03
N ARG A 214 11.78 16.74 1.09
CA ARG A 214 12.10 17.85 0.16
C ARG A 214 10.97 18.13 -0.84
N PHE A 215 10.03 17.22 -0.99
CA PHE A 215 8.90 17.33 -1.91
C PHE A 215 7.61 17.82 -1.21
N HIS A 216 7.70 18.23 0.05
CA HIS A 216 6.54 18.66 0.86
C HIS A 216 5.65 19.65 0.12
N ASP A 217 6.21 20.76 -0.39
CA ASP A 217 5.43 21.83 -1.02
C ASP A 217 4.82 21.40 -2.37
N LEU A 218 5.52 20.54 -3.11
CA LEU A 218 5.01 19.98 -4.37
C LEU A 218 3.87 19.00 -4.13
N ILE A 219 3.97 18.15 -3.10
CA ILE A 219 2.88 17.25 -2.69
C ILE A 219 1.68 18.08 -2.20
N ALA A 220 1.93 19.12 -1.40
CA ALA A 220 0.88 20.01 -0.91
C ALA A 220 0.14 20.71 -2.06
N ALA A 221 0.88 21.24 -3.04
CA ALA A 221 0.30 21.85 -4.22
C ALA A 221 -0.48 20.86 -5.08
N HIS A 222 0.01 19.62 -5.21
CA HIS A 222 -0.68 18.56 -5.94
C HIS A 222 -2.01 18.19 -5.26
N ILE A 223 -2.00 17.94 -3.95
CA ILE A 223 -3.23 17.53 -3.25
C ILE A 223 -4.27 18.65 -3.19
N GLU A 224 -3.85 19.92 -3.14
CA GLU A 224 -4.75 21.07 -3.26
C GLU A 224 -5.46 21.09 -4.62
N GLN A 225 -4.72 20.87 -5.72
CA GLN A 225 -5.30 20.75 -7.06
C GLN A 225 -6.30 19.58 -7.14
N VAL A 226 -5.90 18.40 -6.64
CA VAL A 226 -6.74 17.19 -6.61
C VAL A 226 -7.99 17.41 -5.77
N ALA A 227 -7.91 18.07 -4.61
CA ALA A 227 -9.06 18.38 -3.77
C ALA A 227 -10.11 19.25 -4.46
N GLY A 228 -9.71 20.11 -5.40
CA GLY A 228 -10.60 20.92 -6.24
C GLY A 228 -11.27 20.16 -7.38
N MET A 229 -10.85 18.94 -7.70
CA MET A 229 -11.40 18.16 -8.81
C MET A 229 -12.73 17.49 -8.44
N CYS A 230 -13.65 17.44 -9.41
CA CYS A 230 -14.91 16.73 -9.23
C CYS A 230 -14.67 15.22 -9.10
N GLY A 231 -15.25 14.61 -8.07
CA GLY A 231 -15.14 13.16 -7.82
C GLY A 231 -13.98 12.75 -6.94
N THR A 232 -13.13 13.68 -6.50
CA THR A 232 -12.07 13.38 -5.53
C THR A 232 -12.67 12.88 -4.22
N ARG A 233 -12.09 11.78 -3.72
CA ARG A 233 -12.54 11.17 -2.47
C ARG A 233 -11.89 11.86 -1.28
N ARG A 234 -12.70 12.25 -0.31
CA ARG A 234 -12.25 12.98 0.87
C ARG A 234 -11.15 12.21 1.65
N VAL A 235 -11.25 10.89 1.72
CA VAL A 235 -10.25 10.05 2.39
C VAL A 235 -8.84 10.22 1.80
N LEU A 236 -8.71 10.48 0.49
CA LEU A 236 -7.41 10.74 -0.15
C LEU A 236 -6.81 12.04 0.37
N VAL A 237 -7.61 13.10 0.37
CA VAL A 237 -7.17 14.44 0.79
C VAL A 237 -6.77 14.41 2.26
N ASP A 238 -7.66 13.93 3.14
CA ASP A 238 -7.43 13.87 4.58
C ASP A 238 -6.18 13.03 4.94
N GLU A 239 -5.97 11.92 4.24
CA GLU A 239 -4.81 11.05 4.51
C GLU A 239 -3.51 11.71 4.06
N VAL A 240 -3.44 12.29 2.86
CA VAL A 240 -2.24 12.97 2.36
C VAL A 240 -1.92 14.19 3.23
N GLU A 241 -2.90 15.05 3.51
CA GLU A 241 -2.73 16.22 4.39
C GLU A 241 -2.19 15.83 5.77
N SER A 242 -2.57 14.65 6.30
CA SER A 242 -2.06 14.17 7.59
C SER A 242 -0.55 13.90 7.62
N PHE A 243 0.06 13.60 6.46
CA PHE A 243 1.51 13.43 6.34
C PHE A 243 2.24 14.75 6.10
N LEU A 244 1.55 15.79 5.64
CA LEU A 244 2.10 17.13 5.44
C LEU A 244 2.08 17.97 6.72
N ALA A 245 1.48 17.43 7.79
CA ALA A 245 1.47 18.11 9.08
C ALA A 245 2.89 18.23 9.67
N PRO A 246 3.17 19.29 10.43
CA PRO A 246 4.44 19.41 11.18
C PRO A 246 4.68 18.20 12.09
N PRO A 247 5.94 17.91 12.44
CA PRO A 247 6.26 16.86 13.40
C PRO A 247 5.55 17.09 14.74
N ILE A 248 4.65 16.21 15.12
CA ILE A 248 3.79 16.37 16.31
C ILE A 248 3.77 15.09 17.15
N ILE A 249 3.66 15.27 18.46
CA ILE A 249 3.41 14.22 19.44
C ILE A 249 2.05 14.46 20.10
N TYR A 250 1.24 13.41 20.24
CA TYR A 250 -0.07 13.48 20.91
C TYR A 250 0.01 12.81 22.27
N ILE A 251 -0.39 13.56 23.32
CA ILE A 251 -0.40 13.13 24.72
C ILE A 251 -1.83 13.19 25.24
N GLN A 252 -2.29 12.13 25.90
CA GLN A 252 -3.62 12.14 26.51
C GLN A 252 -3.70 13.15 27.66
N GLU A 253 -4.80 13.88 27.78
CA GLU A 253 -5.00 14.91 28.81
C GLU A 253 -4.78 14.40 30.24
N LYS A 254 -5.06 13.13 30.53
CA LYS A 254 -4.78 12.52 31.84
C LYS A 254 -3.30 12.45 32.21
N PHE A 255 -2.38 12.66 31.27
CA PHE A 255 -0.94 12.71 31.46
C PHE A 255 -0.38 14.15 31.38
N ALA A 256 -1.23 15.17 31.44
CA ALA A 256 -0.81 16.55 31.32
C ALA A 256 0.15 16.98 32.48
N ASP A 257 -0.09 16.49 33.69
CA ASP A 257 0.79 16.78 34.83
C ASP A 257 2.16 16.12 34.66
N ASP A 258 2.20 14.87 34.15
CA ASP A 258 3.46 14.16 33.86
C ASP A 258 4.24 14.89 32.76
N PHE A 259 3.55 15.38 31.72
CA PHE A 259 4.15 16.20 30.66
C PHE A 259 4.73 17.50 31.22
N SER A 260 3.94 18.25 32.00
CA SER A 260 4.39 19.53 32.59
C SER A 260 5.63 19.38 33.46
N ALA A 261 5.81 18.21 34.08
CA ALA A 261 7.00 17.94 34.92
C ALA A 261 8.30 17.83 34.09
N ILE A 262 8.23 17.48 32.82
CA ILE A 262 9.39 17.30 31.92
C ILE A 262 9.48 18.33 30.80
N GLU A 263 8.46 19.19 30.64
CA GLU A 263 8.34 20.13 29.52
C GLU A 263 9.59 21.00 29.32
N ALA A 264 10.24 21.42 30.43
CA ALA A 264 11.44 22.22 30.38
C ALA A 264 12.70 21.50 29.85
N GLU A 265 12.67 20.17 29.76
CA GLU A 265 13.76 19.35 29.22
C GLU A 265 13.62 19.12 27.73
N LEU A 266 12.43 19.46 27.15
CA LEU A 266 12.14 19.23 25.75
C LEU A 266 12.76 20.30 24.84
N PRO A 267 13.07 19.96 23.58
CA PRO A 267 13.41 20.96 22.56
C PRO A 267 12.31 22.02 22.40
N PRO A 268 12.60 23.17 21.77
CA PRO A 268 11.59 24.19 21.46
C PRO A 268 10.36 23.58 20.78
N HIS A 269 9.17 23.86 21.29
CA HIS A 269 7.93 23.30 20.82
C HIS A 269 6.75 24.22 21.09
N SER A 270 5.61 23.90 20.47
CA SER A 270 4.33 24.55 20.72
C SER A 270 3.31 23.53 21.24
N VAL A 271 2.60 23.87 22.30
CA VAL A 271 1.53 23.01 22.84
C VAL A 271 0.20 23.42 22.22
N LEU A 272 -0.45 22.50 21.52
CA LEU A 272 -1.74 22.66 20.88
C LEU A 272 -2.84 22.02 21.75
N PRO A 273 -3.92 22.73 22.08
CA PRO A 273 -4.98 22.17 22.92
C PRO A 273 -5.67 21.00 22.21
N ALA A 274 -6.26 20.10 22.99
CA ALA A 274 -7.05 19.01 22.45
C ALA A 274 -8.19 19.54 21.57
N GLU A 275 -8.35 18.97 20.38
CA GLU A 275 -9.46 19.25 19.51
C GLU A 275 -10.78 18.80 20.15
N LYS A 276 -11.89 19.49 19.78
CA LYS A 276 -13.22 19.15 20.30
C LYS A 276 -13.56 17.67 20.05
N GLY A 277 -13.77 16.94 21.14
CA GLY A 277 -14.12 15.51 21.09
C GLY A 277 -12.91 14.57 21.08
N LYS A 278 -11.68 15.08 21.08
CA LYS A 278 -10.47 14.30 21.29
C LYS A 278 -9.96 14.47 22.73
N SER A 279 -9.32 13.45 23.27
CA SER A 279 -8.79 13.41 24.63
C SER A 279 -7.27 13.56 24.70
N SER A 280 -6.65 14.07 23.63
CA SER A 280 -5.20 14.26 23.53
C SER A 280 -4.89 15.65 23.04
N PHE A 281 -3.94 16.32 23.67
CA PHE A 281 -3.34 17.56 23.20
C PHE A 281 -2.12 17.24 22.33
N GLY A 282 -1.71 18.20 21.46
CA GLY A 282 -0.56 18.08 20.58
C GLY A 282 0.66 18.83 21.10
N VAL A 283 1.85 18.29 20.86
CA VAL A 283 3.13 18.98 21.07
C VAL A 283 3.84 18.99 19.72
N GLU A 284 3.93 20.18 19.10
CA GLU A 284 4.43 20.40 17.76
C GLU A 284 5.87 20.91 17.80
N PHE A 285 6.71 20.38 16.89
CA PHE A 285 8.12 20.69 16.75
C PHE A 285 8.43 21.27 15.37
N ALA A 286 9.46 22.09 15.27
CA ALA A 286 9.87 22.67 14.00
C ALA A 286 10.58 21.66 13.07
N SER A 287 11.10 20.55 13.60
CA SER A 287 11.80 19.53 12.83
C SER A 287 11.60 18.13 13.40
N ILE A 288 11.80 17.12 12.56
CA ILE A 288 11.81 15.72 12.97
C ILE A 288 12.90 15.48 14.03
N ALA A 289 14.08 16.05 13.84
CA ALA A 289 15.18 15.91 14.81
C ALA A 289 14.85 16.44 16.21
N GLU A 290 14.05 17.50 16.30
CA GLU A 290 13.55 18.00 17.59
C GLU A 290 12.50 17.07 18.18
N ARG A 291 11.58 16.58 17.35
CA ARG A 291 10.58 15.59 17.79
C ARG A 291 11.25 14.33 18.33
N GLU A 292 12.25 13.75 17.64
CA GLU A 292 12.94 12.54 18.09
C GLU A 292 13.69 12.76 19.41
N ARG A 293 14.34 13.91 19.58
CA ARG A 293 14.94 14.27 20.88
C ARG A 293 13.89 14.36 22.00
N ALA A 294 12.72 14.90 21.69
CA ALA A 294 11.62 14.95 22.66
C ALA A 294 11.09 13.53 22.97
N VAL A 295 11.01 12.65 21.97
CA VAL A 295 10.65 11.24 22.14
C VAL A 295 11.62 10.56 23.12
N GLU A 296 12.94 10.75 22.97
CA GLU A 296 13.96 10.20 23.88
C GLU A 296 13.73 10.66 25.33
N VAL A 297 13.50 11.97 25.54
CA VAL A 297 13.21 12.52 26.88
C VAL A 297 11.95 11.92 27.46
N MET A 298 10.85 11.88 26.66
CA MET A 298 9.58 11.32 27.11
C MET A 298 9.69 9.83 27.47
N HIS A 299 10.46 9.05 26.70
CA HIS A 299 10.75 7.64 26.99
C HIS A 299 11.52 7.49 28.30
N ALA A 300 12.57 8.31 28.52
CA ALA A 300 13.38 8.28 29.75
C ALA A 300 12.54 8.51 31.00
N HIS A 301 11.50 9.35 30.91
CA HIS A 301 10.55 9.61 31.98
C HIS A 301 9.32 8.70 32.01
N GLY A 302 9.21 7.74 31.10
CA GLY A 302 8.08 6.80 31.03
C GLY A 302 6.74 7.44 30.65
N LEU A 303 6.76 8.65 30.04
CA LEU A 303 5.56 9.34 29.58
C LEU A 303 4.96 8.60 28.39
N ARG A 304 3.65 8.45 28.38
CA ARG A 304 2.93 7.81 27.26
C ARG A 304 2.48 8.83 26.24
N PHE A 305 2.82 8.58 24.99
CA PHE A 305 2.45 9.42 23.86
C PHE A 305 2.22 8.59 22.61
N ARG A 306 1.84 9.28 21.52
CA ARG A 306 1.77 8.76 20.16
C ARG A 306 2.35 9.82 19.22
N THR A 307 3.26 9.44 18.35
CA THR A 307 3.75 10.33 17.28
C THR A 307 2.68 10.52 16.21
N GLY A 308 2.58 11.75 15.69
CA GLY A 308 1.80 12.07 14.52
C GLY A 308 2.53 11.64 13.23
N LYS A 309 1.77 11.58 12.13
CA LYS A 309 2.33 11.34 10.80
C LYS A 309 3.14 12.57 10.37
N THR A 310 4.20 12.33 9.62
CA THR A 310 5.01 13.37 8.97
C THR A 310 5.79 12.72 7.83
N LEU A 311 6.32 13.54 6.91
CA LEU A 311 7.21 13.04 5.85
C LEU A 311 8.57 12.70 6.45
N VAL A 312 9.03 11.50 6.16
CA VAL A 312 10.37 11.01 6.51
C VAL A 312 11.06 10.50 5.24
N PRO A 313 12.41 10.38 5.21
CA PRO A 313 13.09 9.76 4.09
C PRO A 313 12.48 8.40 3.74
N PHE A 314 12.18 8.20 2.45
CA PHE A 314 11.50 6.99 1.98
C PHE A 314 12.52 5.94 1.56
N ARG A 315 12.55 4.82 2.26
CA ARG A 315 13.51 3.74 1.99
C ARG A 315 13.26 3.14 0.61
N LEU A 316 14.32 3.04 -0.22
CA LEU A 316 14.26 2.42 -1.53
C LEU A 316 14.88 1.03 -1.57
N THR A 317 15.99 0.82 -0.85
CA THR A 317 16.71 -0.45 -0.92
C THR A 317 16.66 -1.24 0.39
N GLY A 318 16.98 -2.51 0.29
CA GLY A 318 17.08 -3.44 1.37
C GLY A 318 18.11 -4.53 1.04
N ASN A 319 18.23 -5.49 1.93
CA ASN A 319 19.15 -6.62 1.85
C ASN A 319 18.41 -7.96 1.90
N ILE A 320 17.24 -8.04 1.26
CA ILE A 320 16.46 -9.27 1.14
C ILE A 320 16.94 -10.07 -0.07
N GLU A 321 17.12 -11.39 0.08
CA GLU A 321 17.56 -12.24 -1.03
C GLU A 321 16.52 -12.32 -2.16
N TRP A 322 15.23 -12.36 -1.80
CA TRP A 322 14.13 -12.43 -2.75
C TRP A 322 13.53 -11.04 -2.99
N GLY A 323 13.98 -10.36 -4.05
CA GLY A 323 13.58 -9.01 -4.41
C GLY A 323 14.09 -8.61 -5.79
N VAL A 324 13.56 -7.54 -6.35
CA VAL A 324 14.09 -6.90 -7.55
C VAL A 324 15.48 -6.38 -7.22
N LYS A 325 16.46 -6.61 -8.08
CA LYS A 325 17.82 -6.09 -7.87
C LYS A 325 17.84 -4.57 -7.99
N ALA A 326 18.51 -3.92 -7.06
CA ALA A 326 18.78 -2.49 -7.16
C ALA A 326 20.03 -2.27 -8.03
N PRO A 327 20.08 -1.19 -8.84
CA PRO A 327 21.31 -0.84 -9.56
C PRO A 327 22.41 -0.47 -8.54
N ASP A 328 23.64 -0.84 -8.86
CA ASP A 328 24.81 -0.41 -8.08
C ASP A 328 25.18 1.03 -8.44
N LEU A 329 24.76 1.97 -7.61
CA LEU A 329 24.84 3.41 -7.91
C LEU A 329 26.25 4.00 -7.70
N ASP A 330 26.99 3.49 -6.71
CA ASP A 330 28.31 4.04 -6.31
C ASP A 330 29.34 2.98 -5.90
N GLY A 331 29.09 1.72 -6.17
CA GLY A 331 29.99 0.60 -5.84
C GLY A 331 29.99 0.18 -4.37
N THR A 332 29.09 0.70 -3.55
CA THR A 332 29.09 0.44 -2.11
C THR A 332 28.01 -0.53 -1.64
N LEU A 333 26.94 -0.73 -2.45
CA LEU A 333 25.82 -1.62 -2.16
C LEU A 333 25.50 -2.54 -3.36
N PRO A 334 26.47 -3.34 -3.85
CA PRO A 334 26.35 -4.06 -5.12
C PRO A 334 25.27 -5.17 -5.09
N ASP A 335 24.95 -5.68 -3.90
CA ASP A 335 23.99 -6.77 -3.72
C ASP A 335 22.64 -6.30 -3.16
N ALA A 336 22.40 -5.00 -3.12
CA ALA A 336 21.13 -4.45 -2.62
C ALA A 336 19.96 -4.89 -3.50
N THR A 337 18.81 -5.10 -2.85
CA THR A 337 17.53 -5.31 -3.50
C THR A 337 16.64 -4.10 -3.25
N VAL A 338 15.66 -3.88 -4.10
CA VAL A 338 14.66 -2.85 -3.86
C VAL A 338 13.69 -3.35 -2.80
N TRP A 339 13.32 -2.48 -1.89
CA TRP A 339 12.28 -2.78 -0.94
C TRP A 339 10.93 -2.92 -1.65
N CYS A 340 10.08 -3.84 -1.21
CA CYS A 340 8.87 -4.21 -1.94
C CYS A 340 7.89 -3.05 -2.19
N TRP A 341 7.84 -2.05 -1.33
CA TRP A 341 6.93 -0.93 -1.49
C TRP A 341 7.30 0.03 -2.63
N PRO A 342 8.56 0.51 -2.76
CA PRO A 342 8.95 1.35 -3.89
C PRO A 342 8.71 0.68 -5.23
N GLU A 343 9.14 -0.57 -5.41
CA GLU A 343 9.08 -1.27 -6.70
C GLU A 343 7.64 -1.47 -7.17
N SER A 344 6.70 -1.69 -6.27
CA SER A 344 5.29 -1.84 -6.59
C SER A 344 4.64 -0.55 -7.11
N LEU A 345 5.25 0.62 -6.86
CA LEU A 345 4.71 1.90 -7.31
C LEU A 345 4.88 2.12 -8.82
N TRP A 346 5.95 1.61 -9.43
CA TRP A 346 6.15 1.67 -10.88
C TRP A 346 5.86 0.36 -11.63
N ALA A 347 5.59 -0.73 -10.93
CA ALA A 347 5.21 -2.01 -11.54
C ALA A 347 4.03 -1.89 -12.54
N PRO A 348 2.99 -1.06 -12.32
CA PRO A 348 1.94 -0.88 -13.32
C PRO A 348 2.42 -0.32 -14.67
N ILE A 349 3.55 0.40 -14.71
CA ILE A 349 4.19 0.82 -15.96
C ILE A 349 4.78 -0.40 -16.67
N ALA A 350 5.46 -1.29 -15.94
CA ALA A 350 6.00 -2.53 -16.49
C ALA A 350 4.88 -3.44 -17.03
N PHE A 351 3.76 -3.55 -16.32
CA PHE A 351 2.57 -4.26 -16.82
C PHE A 351 2.00 -3.62 -18.08
N SER A 352 2.00 -2.29 -18.17
CA SER A 352 1.56 -1.59 -19.38
C SER A 352 2.48 -1.89 -20.58
N GLN A 353 3.80 -1.95 -20.37
CA GLN A 353 4.77 -2.32 -21.40
C GLN A 353 4.55 -3.76 -21.87
N ALA A 354 4.39 -4.70 -20.94
CA ALA A 354 4.13 -6.10 -21.26
C ALA A 354 2.82 -6.28 -22.02
N ALA A 355 1.73 -5.62 -21.57
CA ALA A 355 0.44 -5.67 -22.26
C ALA A 355 0.50 -5.12 -23.70
N LEU A 356 1.26 -4.04 -23.91
CA LEU A 356 1.48 -3.49 -25.26
C LEU A 356 2.23 -4.49 -26.14
N GLU A 357 3.32 -5.05 -25.64
CA GLU A 357 4.14 -6.02 -26.38
C GLU A 357 3.37 -7.29 -26.70
N GLU A 358 2.62 -7.88 -25.76
CA GLU A 358 1.76 -9.05 -26.00
C GLU A 358 0.64 -8.79 -27.01
N SER A 359 0.14 -7.54 -27.06
CA SER A 359 -0.85 -7.14 -28.08
C SER A 359 -0.24 -6.81 -29.44
N GLY A 360 1.08 -7.01 -29.63
CA GLY A 360 1.80 -6.73 -30.88
C GLY A 360 2.08 -5.24 -31.11
N ARG A 361 2.01 -4.40 -30.07
CA ARG A 361 2.41 -2.99 -30.10
C ARG A 361 3.85 -2.84 -29.63
N ASP A 362 4.45 -1.68 -29.89
CA ASP A 362 5.77 -1.36 -29.36
C ASP A 362 5.68 -1.09 -27.84
N ALA A 363 6.47 -1.82 -27.05
CA ALA A 363 6.53 -1.61 -25.60
C ALA A 363 6.92 -0.18 -25.23
N THR A 364 7.72 0.53 -26.07
CA THR A 364 8.12 1.92 -25.84
C THR A 364 6.96 2.92 -25.91
N ASP A 365 5.84 2.52 -26.51
CA ASP A 365 4.61 3.32 -26.59
C ASP A 365 3.99 3.58 -25.21
N TRP A 366 4.47 2.92 -24.14
CA TRP A 366 3.97 3.14 -22.78
C TRP A 366 3.97 4.63 -22.37
N ARG A 367 4.91 5.43 -22.91
CA ARG A 367 4.97 6.87 -22.65
C ARG A 367 3.72 7.60 -23.14
N ALA A 368 3.14 7.16 -24.26
CA ALA A 368 1.88 7.73 -24.75
C ALA A 368 0.68 7.49 -23.78
N TRP A 369 0.83 6.59 -22.82
CA TRP A 369 -0.19 6.23 -21.83
C TRP A 369 0.07 6.84 -20.45
N TRP A 370 1.33 7.07 -20.11
CA TRP A 370 1.74 7.54 -18.78
C TRP A 370 2.31 8.96 -18.75
N CYS A 371 2.75 9.47 -19.90
CA CYS A 371 3.43 10.77 -20.00
C CYS A 371 2.67 11.81 -20.84
N SER A 372 1.59 11.42 -21.53
CA SER A 372 0.86 12.30 -22.45
C SER A 372 -0.27 13.05 -21.76
N ASP A 373 -0.50 14.32 -22.17
CA ASP A 373 -1.68 15.10 -21.78
C ASP A 373 -3.00 14.50 -22.27
N ASP A 374 -2.93 13.70 -23.34
CA ASP A 374 -4.07 13.00 -23.94
C ASP A 374 -4.48 11.72 -23.16
N ALA A 375 -3.67 11.29 -22.19
CA ALA A 375 -3.88 10.08 -21.41
C ALA A 375 -4.25 10.40 -19.95
N ARG A 376 -4.92 9.45 -19.30
CA ARG A 376 -5.18 9.46 -17.86
C ARG A 376 -4.94 8.08 -17.26
N VAL A 377 -4.26 8.07 -16.13
CA VAL A 377 -4.03 6.84 -15.34
C VAL A 377 -4.95 6.88 -14.11
N TYR A 378 -5.75 5.85 -13.95
CA TYR A 378 -6.66 5.68 -12.81
C TYR A 378 -6.20 4.48 -11.98
N GLN A 379 -5.80 4.73 -10.72
CA GLN A 379 -5.29 3.69 -9.84
C GLN A 379 -6.29 3.37 -8.73
N PHE A 380 -6.90 2.18 -8.81
CA PHE A 380 -7.81 1.66 -7.79
C PHE A 380 -7.03 0.97 -6.68
N ILE A 381 -7.13 1.49 -5.47
CA ILE A 381 -6.37 1.02 -4.30
C ILE A 381 -7.27 0.92 -3.06
N GLY A 382 -6.82 0.19 -2.03
CA GLY A 382 -7.37 0.30 -0.69
C GLY A 382 -6.90 1.59 0.00
N GLN A 383 -7.69 2.12 0.92
CA GLN A 383 -7.35 3.34 1.66
C GLN A 383 -6.03 3.24 2.46
N ASP A 384 -5.64 2.03 2.84
CA ASP A 384 -4.38 1.73 3.54
C ASP A 384 -3.14 1.91 2.67
N ASN A 385 -3.31 2.04 1.35
CA ASN A 385 -2.22 2.29 0.41
C ASN A 385 -2.08 3.78 0.01
N ILE A 386 -2.89 4.69 0.57
CA ILE A 386 -2.86 6.11 0.18
C ILE A 386 -1.47 6.74 0.41
N TYR A 387 -0.79 6.39 1.50
CA TYR A 387 0.57 6.90 1.73
C TYR A 387 1.52 6.58 0.55
N PHE A 388 1.51 5.34 0.11
CA PHE A 388 2.42 4.89 -0.94
C PHE A 388 2.09 5.54 -2.29
N TYR A 389 0.82 5.57 -2.67
CA TYR A 389 0.40 6.09 -3.98
C TYR A 389 0.15 7.61 -3.98
N GLY A 390 -0.37 8.17 -2.88
CA GLY A 390 -0.73 9.59 -2.80
C GLY A 390 0.40 10.50 -2.31
N VAL A 391 1.39 9.94 -1.58
CA VAL A 391 2.52 10.70 -1.07
C VAL A 391 3.82 10.25 -1.76
N ALA A 392 4.23 9.00 -1.56
CA ALA A 392 5.52 8.53 -2.07
C ALA A 392 5.58 8.49 -3.60
N GLN A 393 4.60 7.89 -4.29
CA GLN A 393 4.57 7.85 -5.76
C GLN A 393 4.50 9.26 -6.36
N THR A 394 3.68 10.16 -5.80
CA THR A 394 3.59 11.56 -6.24
C THR A 394 4.97 12.22 -6.24
N ALA A 395 5.72 12.11 -5.14
CA ALA A 395 7.05 12.68 -5.04
C ALA A 395 8.10 11.96 -5.91
N LEU A 396 8.00 10.63 -6.03
CA LEU A 396 8.90 9.86 -6.91
C LEU A 396 8.73 10.27 -8.36
N TRP A 397 7.50 10.49 -8.86
CA TRP A 397 7.25 11.02 -10.21
C TRP A 397 7.86 12.39 -10.39
N GLN A 398 7.70 13.29 -9.41
CA GLN A 398 8.32 14.61 -9.41
C GLN A 398 9.85 14.51 -9.41
N GLY A 399 10.42 13.59 -8.62
CA GLY A 399 11.87 13.35 -8.53
C GLY A 399 12.49 12.79 -9.81
N THR A 400 11.71 12.15 -10.71
CA THR A 400 12.23 11.65 -12.00
C THR A 400 12.28 12.70 -13.10
N GLN A 401 11.70 13.88 -12.90
CA GLN A 401 11.77 14.98 -13.86
C GLN A 401 13.20 15.46 -14.05
N THR A 402 13.54 15.94 -15.25
CA THR A 402 14.92 16.31 -15.59
C THR A 402 15.02 17.59 -16.39
N GLY A 403 16.18 18.26 -16.28
CA GLY A 403 16.47 19.46 -17.04
C GLY A 403 15.88 20.75 -16.46
N HIS A 404 15.14 20.65 -15.37
CA HIS A 404 14.54 21.78 -14.63
C HIS A 404 14.26 21.36 -13.17
N GLU A 405 13.95 22.33 -12.33
CA GLU A 405 13.46 22.03 -10.98
C GLU A 405 12.13 21.23 -11.07
N PRO A 406 11.87 20.30 -10.14
CA PRO A 406 10.64 19.52 -10.15
C PRO A 406 9.40 20.38 -10.11
N HIS A 407 8.40 20.01 -10.90
CA HIS A 407 7.06 20.61 -10.93
C HIS A 407 6.02 19.66 -10.35
N VAL A 408 4.84 20.19 -10.04
CA VAL A 408 3.70 19.42 -9.49
C VAL A 408 3.33 18.24 -10.39
N ASP A 409 3.27 18.47 -11.70
CA ASP A 409 3.02 17.42 -12.70
C ASP A 409 4.14 17.44 -13.76
N GLY A 410 4.40 16.29 -14.38
CA GLY A 410 5.39 16.19 -15.44
C GLY A 410 4.98 16.92 -16.72
N THR A 411 5.92 17.15 -17.61
CA THR A 411 5.74 17.79 -18.92
C THR A 411 6.43 16.97 -20.02
N GLY A 412 6.02 17.10 -21.27
CA GLY A 412 6.63 16.36 -22.39
C GLY A 412 6.57 14.84 -22.17
N ASP A 413 7.72 14.18 -22.14
CA ASP A 413 7.87 12.73 -21.94
C ASP A 413 8.00 12.31 -20.47
N GLU A 414 7.77 13.23 -19.54
CA GLU A 414 7.78 12.95 -18.11
C GLU A 414 6.47 12.32 -17.64
N LEU A 415 6.55 11.55 -16.55
CA LEU A 415 5.38 10.93 -15.94
C LEU A 415 4.37 11.95 -15.47
N ARG A 416 3.11 11.74 -15.82
CA ARG A 416 1.97 12.51 -15.32
C ARG A 416 1.49 11.97 -13.99
N GLN A 417 1.02 12.86 -13.12
CA GLN A 417 0.37 12.45 -11.88
C GLN A 417 -0.88 11.63 -12.16
N THR A 418 -1.12 10.65 -11.33
CA THR A 418 -2.21 9.69 -11.53
C THR A 418 -3.49 10.12 -10.78
N THR A 419 -4.63 9.65 -11.25
CA THR A 419 -5.90 9.82 -10.55
C THR A 419 -6.09 8.65 -9.60
N LEU A 420 -5.94 8.87 -8.30
CA LEU A 420 -6.14 7.83 -7.30
C LEU A 420 -7.62 7.64 -6.98
N VAL A 421 -8.01 6.38 -6.89
CA VAL A 421 -9.38 5.95 -6.57
C VAL A 421 -9.35 5.04 -5.34
N PRO A 422 -9.07 5.57 -4.13
CA PRO A 422 -8.98 4.77 -2.92
C PRO A 422 -10.36 4.37 -2.42
N ASN A 423 -10.58 3.08 -2.18
CA ASN A 423 -11.79 2.56 -1.56
C ASN A 423 -11.60 2.39 -0.05
N TYR A 424 -12.65 2.71 0.71
CA TYR A 424 -12.72 2.39 2.13
C TYR A 424 -12.70 0.88 2.36
N HIS A 425 -12.32 0.47 3.56
CA HIS A 425 -12.32 -0.93 3.95
C HIS A 425 -13.72 -1.55 3.84
N ILE A 426 -13.77 -2.73 3.26
CA ILE A 426 -14.95 -3.58 3.34
C ILE A 426 -14.83 -4.46 4.59
N LEU A 427 -15.84 -4.38 5.46
CA LEU A 427 -15.92 -5.16 6.68
C LEU A 427 -16.56 -6.52 6.39
N PHE A 428 -16.18 -7.54 7.10
CA PHE A 428 -16.88 -8.82 7.08
C PHE A 428 -17.72 -8.97 8.34
N MET A 429 -19.03 -9.15 8.18
CA MET A 429 -19.98 -9.25 9.30
C MET A 429 -19.83 -8.10 10.33
N GLY A 430 -19.62 -6.88 9.82
CA GLY A 430 -19.48 -5.66 10.64
C GLY A 430 -18.11 -5.48 11.32
N LYS A 431 -17.16 -6.39 11.12
CA LYS A 431 -15.82 -6.34 11.72
C LYS A 431 -14.74 -6.25 10.64
N LYS A 432 -13.60 -5.60 10.96
CA LYS A 432 -12.44 -5.62 10.09
C LYS A 432 -11.94 -7.07 9.99
N ALA A 433 -12.02 -7.63 8.80
CA ALA A 433 -11.46 -8.95 8.51
C ALA A 433 -9.97 -8.81 8.23
N SER A 434 -9.16 -9.63 8.89
CA SER A 434 -7.71 -9.68 8.69
C SER A 434 -7.29 -11.14 8.55
N SER A 435 -6.36 -11.41 7.65
CA SER A 435 -5.80 -12.76 7.47
C SER A 435 -5.08 -13.29 8.71
N SER A 436 -4.67 -12.41 9.63
CA SER A 436 -4.07 -12.75 10.93
C SER A 436 -5.04 -12.60 12.11
N GLY A 437 -6.28 -12.14 11.87
CA GLY A 437 -7.28 -11.92 12.91
C GLY A 437 -8.08 -13.20 13.27
N ALA A 438 -8.85 -13.12 14.35
CA ALA A 438 -9.75 -14.20 14.79
C ALA A 438 -10.88 -14.48 13.78
N ILE A 439 -11.28 -13.48 12.98
CA ILE A 439 -12.26 -13.63 11.90
C ILE A 439 -11.51 -13.62 10.58
N LYS A 440 -11.42 -14.80 9.97
CA LYS A 440 -10.80 -14.92 8.64
C LYS A 440 -11.81 -14.50 7.58
N PRO A 441 -11.40 -13.64 6.61
CA PRO A 441 -12.25 -13.33 5.47
C PRO A 441 -12.44 -14.58 4.60
N PRO A 442 -13.65 -14.80 4.02
CA PRO A 442 -13.82 -15.88 3.06
C PRO A 442 -12.95 -15.65 1.83
N MET A 443 -12.40 -16.74 1.30
CA MET A 443 -11.72 -16.69 0.01
C MET A 443 -12.72 -16.35 -1.08
N ALA A 444 -12.25 -15.62 -2.09
CA ALA A 444 -13.14 -15.20 -3.18
C ALA A 444 -13.75 -16.41 -3.91
N ALA A 445 -12.98 -17.47 -4.12
CA ALA A 445 -13.44 -18.69 -4.75
C ALA A 445 -14.57 -19.39 -3.95
N GLU A 446 -14.47 -19.41 -2.62
CA GLU A 446 -15.48 -20.05 -1.75
C GLU A 446 -16.85 -19.37 -1.85
N LEU A 447 -16.92 -18.09 -2.15
CA LEU A 447 -18.18 -17.38 -2.31
C LEU A 447 -18.95 -17.82 -3.56
N LEU A 448 -18.27 -18.34 -4.57
CA LEU A 448 -18.88 -18.82 -5.81
C LEU A 448 -19.63 -20.16 -5.62
N ASP A 449 -19.42 -20.85 -4.52
CA ASP A 449 -20.24 -22.01 -4.13
C ASP A 449 -21.68 -21.60 -3.72
N HIS A 450 -21.88 -20.31 -3.43
CA HIS A 450 -23.14 -19.78 -2.91
C HIS A 450 -23.81 -18.74 -3.79
N TYR A 451 -23.03 -17.99 -4.58
CA TYR A 451 -23.50 -16.86 -5.37
C TYR A 451 -22.85 -16.88 -6.77
N THR A 452 -23.56 -16.31 -7.75
CA THR A 452 -22.92 -16.06 -9.06
C THR A 452 -22.02 -14.83 -9.00
N PRO A 453 -21.02 -14.74 -9.90
CA PRO A 453 -20.16 -13.54 -9.99
C PRO A 453 -20.97 -12.25 -10.13
N GLU A 454 -22.03 -12.24 -10.95
CA GLU A 454 -22.87 -11.06 -11.20
C GLU A 454 -23.62 -10.62 -9.94
N GLN A 455 -24.09 -11.56 -9.11
CA GLN A 455 -24.77 -11.27 -7.86
C GLN A 455 -23.82 -10.58 -6.89
N LEU A 456 -22.61 -11.09 -6.74
CA LEU A 456 -21.57 -10.51 -5.89
C LEU A 456 -21.10 -9.16 -6.40
N ARG A 457 -20.82 -9.04 -7.70
CA ARG A 457 -20.39 -7.79 -8.33
C ARG A 457 -21.44 -6.69 -8.17
N ALA A 458 -22.72 -6.98 -8.43
CA ALA A 458 -23.81 -6.02 -8.26
C ALA A 458 -23.93 -5.56 -6.79
N HIS A 459 -23.85 -6.50 -5.86
CA HIS A 459 -23.89 -6.19 -4.44
C HIS A 459 -22.72 -5.31 -4.01
N TRP A 460 -21.47 -5.68 -4.34
CA TRP A 460 -20.28 -4.94 -3.93
C TRP A 460 -20.21 -3.52 -4.47
N ILE A 461 -20.62 -3.31 -5.73
CA ILE A 461 -20.74 -1.94 -6.27
C ILE A 461 -21.77 -1.12 -5.50
N SER A 462 -22.89 -1.73 -5.08
CA SER A 462 -23.94 -1.05 -4.33
C SER A 462 -23.51 -0.60 -2.93
N LEU A 463 -22.46 -1.20 -2.36
CA LEU A 463 -21.95 -0.85 -1.03
C LEU A 463 -21.37 0.57 -0.96
N GLY A 464 -20.97 1.14 -2.09
CA GLY A 464 -20.50 2.52 -2.17
C GLY A 464 -19.20 2.79 -1.41
N LEU A 465 -18.22 1.90 -1.51
CA LEU A 465 -16.92 1.95 -0.80
C LEU A 465 -16.10 3.23 -1.08
N GLY A 466 -16.49 4.01 -2.06
CA GLY A 466 -15.88 5.32 -2.33
C GLY A 466 -16.27 6.42 -1.34
N VAL A 467 -17.30 6.22 -0.53
CA VAL A 467 -17.87 7.23 0.37
C VAL A 467 -17.64 6.89 1.84
N LYS A 468 -17.74 5.60 2.21
CA LYS A 468 -17.63 5.13 3.59
C LYS A 468 -17.28 3.64 3.64
N PRO A 469 -16.75 3.15 4.78
CA PRO A 469 -16.68 1.71 5.04
C PRO A 469 -18.07 1.07 4.99
N ALA A 470 -18.15 -0.14 4.45
CA ALA A 470 -19.39 -0.89 4.37
C ALA A 470 -19.17 -2.35 4.78
N SER A 471 -20.23 -3.02 5.23
CA SER A 471 -20.17 -4.42 5.65
C SER A 471 -20.67 -5.34 4.54
N PHE A 472 -19.87 -6.35 4.23
CA PHE A 472 -20.29 -7.52 3.46
C PHE A 472 -20.78 -8.58 4.45
N SER A 473 -22.07 -8.90 4.38
CA SER A 473 -22.73 -9.77 5.35
C SER A 473 -23.60 -10.81 4.62
N PRO A 474 -22.96 -11.81 3.96
CA PRO A 474 -23.66 -12.86 3.23
C PRO A 474 -24.40 -13.77 4.22
N LYS A 475 -25.70 -13.97 3.98
CA LYS A 475 -26.57 -14.76 4.88
C LYS A 475 -26.07 -16.19 5.05
N VAL A 476 -25.58 -16.80 3.99
CA VAL A 476 -25.09 -18.19 3.99
C VAL A 476 -23.88 -18.43 4.90
N LEU A 477 -23.14 -17.39 5.24
CA LEU A 477 -21.98 -17.45 6.13
C LEU A 477 -22.27 -16.92 7.54
N ASP A 478 -23.51 -16.49 7.82
CA ASP A 478 -23.91 -16.00 9.13
C ASP A 478 -24.59 -17.11 9.95
N PRO A 479 -23.91 -17.66 10.98
CA PRO A 479 -24.49 -18.73 11.80
C PRO A 479 -25.74 -18.27 12.61
N ASN A 480 -25.94 -16.96 12.73
CA ASN A 480 -27.07 -16.37 13.45
C ASN A 480 -28.11 -15.77 12.50
N ALA A 481 -28.02 -16.05 11.19
CA ALA A 481 -28.94 -15.48 10.22
C ALA A 481 -30.39 -15.91 10.50
N ASN A 482 -31.29 -14.93 10.46
CA ASN A 482 -32.72 -15.23 10.47
C ASN A 482 -33.10 -15.89 9.13
N GLU A 483 -33.57 -17.16 9.19
CA GLU A 483 -33.94 -17.93 8.00
C GLU A 483 -35.00 -17.22 7.12
N LYS A 484 -35.92 -16.47 7.75
CA LYS A 484 -36.97 -15.73 7.04
C LYS A 484 -36.52 -14.39 6.44
N ALA A 485 -35.38 -13.86 6.84
CA ALA A 485 -34.87 -12.62 6.29
C ALA A 485 -34.29 -12.86 4.88
N PRO A 486 -34.49 -11.94 3.91
CA PRO A 486 -33.83 -12.04 2.61
C PRO A 486 -32.32 -11.94 2.77
N ASP A 487 -31.58 -12.58 1.85
CA ASP A 487 -30.13 -12.43 1.79
C ASP A 487 -29.80 -11.04 1.23
N PRO A 488 -29.01 -10.21 1.98
CA PRO A 488 -28.61 -8.88 1.51
C PRO A 488 -27.86 -8.90 0.18
N VAL A 489 -27.07 -9.94 -0.07
CA VAL A 489 -26.25 -10.07 -1.30
C VAL A 489 -27.13 -10.20 -2.56
N LEU A 490 -28.32 -10.79 -2.44
CA LEU A 490 -29.20 -11.02 -3.58
C LEU A 490 -30.12 -9.85 -3.92
N LYS A 491 -30.12 -8.79 -3.11
CA LYS A 491 -31.05 -7.66 -3.23
C LYS A 491 -30.87 -6.90 -4.57
N GLU A 492 -29.65 -6.53 -4.88
CA GLU A 492 -29.34 -5.73 -6.05
C GLU A 492 -29.53 -6.53 -7.35
N SER A 493 -29.13 -7.79 -7.37
CA SER A 493 -29.30 -8.66 -8.54
C SER A 493 -30.79 -8.94 -8.83
N ALA A 494 -31.60 -9.12 -7.79
CA ALA A 494 -33.06 -9.27 -7.94
C ALA A 494 -33.70 -8.00 -8.50
N LEU A 495 -33.23 -6.81 -8.05
CA LEU A 495 -33.69 -5.52 -8.58
C LEU A 495 -33.34 -5.38 -10.06
N LEU A 496 -32.10 -5.66 -10.43
CA LEU A 496 -31.63 -5.59 -11.83
C LEU A 496 -32.41 -6.55 -12.73
N ALA A 497 -32.59 -7.82 -12.31
CA ALA A 497 -33.36 -8.81 -13.05
C ALA A 497 -34.81 -8.34 -13.28
N ASN A 498 -35.45 -7.74 -12.26
CA ASN A 498 -36.79 -7.21 -12.37
C ASN A 498 -36.88 -6.00 -13.35
N ILE A 499 -35.85 -5.16 -13.41
CA ILE A 499 -35.77 -4.05 -14.36
C ILE A 499 -35.64 -4.58 -15.78
N PHE A 500 -34.65 -5.45 -16.02
CA PHE A 500 -34.40 -6.02 -17.36
C PHE A 500 -35.59 -6.83 -17.90
N ASN A 501 -36.31 -7.55 -17.05
CA ASN A 501 -37.49 -8.32 -17.47
C ASN A 501 -38.72 -7.44 -17.82
N ARG A 502 -38.66 -6.12 -17.58
CA ARG A 502 -39.75 -5.17 -17.90
C ARG A 502 -39.47 -4.32 -19.16
N ILE A 503 -38.25 -4.37 -19.69
CA ILE A 503 -37.85 -3.72 -20.94
C ILE A 503 -38.02 -4.69 -22.11
#